data_f6ad639317084e75513cd3106f69f380
#
_entry.id   f6ad639317084e75513cd3106f69f380
#
_cell.length_a   1.000
_cell.length_b   1.000
_cell.length_c   1.000
_cell.angle_alpha   90.00
_cell.angle_beta   90.00
_cell.angle_gamma   90.00
#
_symmetry.space_group_name_H-M   'P 1'
#
loop_
_entity.id
_entity.type
_entity.pdbx_description
1 polymer ?
#
loop_
_entity_poly.entity_id
_entity_poly.type
_entity_poly.pdbx_seq_one_letter_code
_entity_poly.pdbx_strand_id
1 'polypeptide(L)'
;VALPGKVPEDTVAFKIVEGAYPELGKKELLAVPFQMSKDPVVLKSYHDEGAEKVKAVLDQGKNVAFLTLGDPTVYSTYLYVHHRLVAQGYDTEIVCGITSFCAVSARLNTGLVEKAEPLHVIPASYQIEDALKLPGTKVLMKAGKKMGDVKAELLAQGAEAMMIENCGMPDEKIYRTVEEIPEDAGYYSLIIIKENKDRREE
;
A
#
# COMPACT_ATOMS: atom_id res chain seq x y z
N VAL A 1 -17.15 -5.46 -11.78
CA VAL A 1 -15.94 -5.31 -10.97
C VAL A 1 -15.65 -3.84 -10.75
N ALA A 2 -15.47 -3.39 -9.51
CA ALA A 2 -15.16 -2.00 -9.17
C ALA A 2 -13.64 -1.82 -8.98
N LEU A 3 -13.11 -0.70 -9.47
CA LEU A 3 -11.68 -0.37 -9.40
C LEU A 3 -11.47 1.10 -9.03
N PRO A 4 -10.46 1.41 -8.20
CA PRO A 4 -10.13 2.78 -7.83
C PRO A 4 -9.44 3.50 -9.00
N GLY A 5 -10.14 4.35 -9.72
CA GLY A 5 -9.60 5.10 -10.85
C GLY A 5 -10.66 5.67 -11.75
N LYS A 6 -10.24 6.52 -12.69
CA LYS A 6 -11.14 7.10 -13.72
C LYS A 6 -11.35 6.12 -14.88
N VAL A 7 -10.30 5.38 -15.24
CA VAL A 7 -10.30 4.35 -16.28
C VAL A 7 -9.89 3.05 -15.60
N PRO A 8 -10.80 2.09 -15.41
CA PRO A 8 -10.54 0.85 -14.68
C PRO A 8 -9.34 0.07 -15.23
N GLU A 9 -9.24 -0.05 -16.55
CA GLU A 9 -8.23 -0.82 -17.27
C GLU A 9 -6.80 -0.26 -17.11
N ASP A 10 -6.67 1.02 -16.82
CA ASP A 10 -5.37 1.66 -16.60
C ASP A 10 -4.84 1.41 -15.19
N THR A 11 -5.66 0.89 -14.29
CA THR A 11 -5.29 0.70 -12.89
C THR A 11 -4.30 -0.46 -12.73
N VAL A 12 -3.36 -0.31 -11.80
CA VAL A 12 -2.40 -1.39 -11.46
C VAL A 12 -3.14 -2.63 -10.96
N ALA A 13 -4.20 -2.46 -10.17
CA ALA A 13 -5.01 -3.57 -9.67
C ALA A 13 -5.65 -4.36 -10.82
N PHE A 14 -6.16 -3.68 -11.87
CA PHE A 14 -6.71 -4.34 -13.04
C PHE A 14 -5.64 -5.18 -13.75
N LYS A 15 -4.50 -4.58 -14.07
CA LYS A 15 -3.41 -5.25 -14.81
C LYS A 15 -2.87 -6.49 -14.08
N ILE A 16 -2.77 -6.44 -12.75
CA ILE A 16 -2.35 -7.60 -11.95
C ILE A 16 -3.38 -8.74 -12.05
N VAL A 17 -4.66 -8.42 -11.87
CA VAL A 17 -5.72 -9.44 -11.89
C VAL A 17 -5.94 -9.97 -13.29
N GLU A 18 -5.89 -9.13 -14.33
CA GLU A 18 -6.01 -9.55 -15.74
C GLU A 18 -4.89 -10.54 -16.11
N GLY A 19 -3.67 -10.33 -15.62
CA GLY A 19 -2.57 -11.27 -15.83
C GLY A 19 -2.83 -12.67 -15.28
N ALA A 20 -3.58 -12.79 -14.18
CA ALA A 20 -3.97 -14.09 -13.60
C ALA A 20 -5.34 -14.58 -14.07
N TYR A 21 -6.22 -13.68 -14.48
CA TYR A 21 -7.58 -13.97 -14.94
C TYR A 21 -7.93 -13.10 -16.16
N PRO A 22 -7.56 -13.52 -17.38
CA PRO A 22 -7.78 -12.77 -18.63
C PRO A 22 -9.25 -12.44 -18.93
N GLU A 23 -10.19 -13.21 -18.39
CA GLU A 23 -11.64 -12.96 -18.55
C GLU A 23 -12.12 -11.69 -17.78
N LEU A 24 -11.26 -11.05 -17.00
CA LEU A 24 -11.59 -9.84 -16.26
C LEU A 24 -12.11 -8.73 -17.17
N GLY A 25 -11.45 -8.51 -18.32
CA GLY A 25 -11.86 -7.49 -19.29
C GLY A 25 -13.25 -7.70 -19.93
N LYS A 26 -13.81 -8.91 -19.79
CA LYS A 26 -15.18 -9.21 -20.23
C LYS A 26 -16.25 -8.92 -19.18
N LYS A 27 -15.85 -8.57 -17.93
CA LYS A 27 -16.77 -8.20 -16.88
C LYS A 27 -17.19 -6.75 -17.00
N GLU A 28 -18.36 -6.42 -16.48
CA GLU A 28 -18.79 -5.03 -16.33
C GLU A 28 -17.85 -4.33 -15.35
N LEU A 29 -17.14 -3.30 -15.81
CA LEU A 29 -16.18 -2.53 -15.01
C LEU A 29 -16.82 -1.25 -14.50
N LEU A 30 -16.61 -0.96 -13.22
CA LEU A 30 -17.10 0.24 -12.54
C LEU A 30 -15.92 1.10 -12.08
N ALA A 31 -15.78 2.28 -12.67
CA ALA A 31 -14.81 3.27 -12.24
C ALA A 31 -15.26 3.95 -10.95
N VAL A 32 -14.42 3.84 -9.90
CA VAL A 32 -14.64 4.51 -8.62
C VAL A 32 -13.48 5.47 -8.39
N PRO A 33 -13.57 6.73 -8.87
CA PRO A 33 -12.49 7.68 -8.77
C PRO A 33 -12.31 8.15 -7.33
N PHE A 34 -11.06 8.11 -6.85
CA PHE A 34 -10.65 8.74 -5.61
C PHE A 34 -9.60 9.80 -5.91
N GLN A 35 -9.81 10.99 -5.40
CA GLN A 35 -8.81 12.04 -5.48
C GLN A 35 -8.01 12.12 -4.18
N MET A 36 -6.69 12.18 -4.31
CA MET A 36 -5.81 12.49 -3.19
C MET A 36 -5.97 13.97 -2.82
N SER A 37 -6.54 14.25 -1.68
CA SER A 37 -6.70 15.61 -1.15
C SER A 37 -6.26 15.66 0.30
N LYS A 38 -5.81 16.84 0.74
CA LYS A 38 -5.60 17.12 2.19
C LYS A 38 -6.85 17.69 2.84
N ASP A 39 -7.83 18.11 2.03
CA ASP A 39 -9.11 18.64 2.52
C ASP A 39 -10.04 17.48 2.91
N PRO A 40 -10.41 17.36 4.19
CA PRO A 40 -11.27 16.27 4.67
C PRO A 40 -12.69 16.31 4.07
N VAL A 41 -13.19 17.50 3.70
CA VAL A 41 -14.53 17.63 3.07
C VAL A 41 -14.50 17.04 1.67
N VAL A 42 -13.44 17.36 0.92
CA VAL A 42 -13.21 16.80 -0.43
C VAL A 42 -13.04 15.30 -0.39
N LEU A 43 -12.22 14.79 0.55
CA LEU A 43 -12.03 13.33 0.74
C LEU A 43 -13.35 12.65 1.07
N LYS A 44 -14.14 13.21 2.00
CA LYS A 44 -15.44 12.66 2.37
C LYS A 44 -16.38 12.57 1.16
N SER A 45 -16.44 13.62 0.34
CA SER A 45 -17.28 13.65 -0.87
C SER A 45 -16.92 12.53 -1.84
N TYR A 46 -15.62 12.29 -2.10
CA TYR A 46 -15.18 11.19 -2.97
C TYR A 46 -15.52 9.81 -2.39
N HIS A 47 -15.39 9.64 -1.07
CA HIS A 47 -15.77 8.38 -0.42
C HIS A 47 -17.28 8.14 -0.48
N ASP A 48 -18.09 9.18 -0.28
CA ASP A 48 -19.54 9.11 -0.38
C ASP A 48 -19.96 8.79 -1.84
N GLU A 49 -19.39 9.49 -2.84
CA GLU A 49 -19.66 9.22 -4.25
C GLU A 49 -19.24 7.80 -4.65
N GLY A 50 -18.09 7.34 -4.17
CA GLY A 50 -17.62 5.98 -4.43
C GLY A 50 -18.56 4.92 -3.89
N ALA A 51 -19.08 5.11 -2.69
CA ALA A 51 -20.05 4.21 -2.08
C ALA A 51 -21.39 4.21 -2.84
N GLU A 52 -21.90 5.38 -3.25
CA GLU A 52 -23.14 5.49 -4.01
C GLU A 52 -23.04 4.83 -5.39
N LYS A 53 -21.88 4.91 -6.06
CA LYS A 53 -21.66 4.18 -7.32
C LYS A 53 -21.74 2.68 -7.15
N VAL A 54 -21.12 2.14 -6.12
CA VAL A 54 -21.17 0.70 -5.80
C VAL A 54 -22.59 0.31 -5.42
N LYS A 55 -23.25 1.09 -4.57
CA LYS A 55 -24.64 0.91 -4.15
C LYS A 55 -25.60 0.81 -5.33
N ALA A 56 -25.47 1.71 -6.30
CA ALA A 56 -26.34 1.71 -7.49
C ALA A 56 -26.29 0.40 -8.30
N VAL A 57 -25.16 -0.33 -8.23
CA VAL A 57 -25.03 -1.66 -8.85
C VAL A 57 -25.64 -2.73 -7.95
N LEU A 58 -25.42 -2.66 -6.63
CA LEU A 58 -25.99 -3.61 -5.65
C LEU A 58 -27.52 -3.54 -5.65
N ASP A 59 -28.13 -2.34 -5.75
CA ASP A 59 -29.58 -2.13 -5.81
C ASP A 59 -30.24 -2.78 -7.04
N GLN A 60 -29.44 -3.12 -8.07
CA GLN A 60 -29.92 -3.89 -9.23
C GLN A 60 -29.88 -5.42 -8.98
N GLY A 61 -29.57 -5.87 -7.76
CA GLY A 61 -29.42 -7.28 -7.41
C GLY A 61 -28.14 -7.93 -7.92
N LYS A 62 -27.16 -7.12 -8.33
CA LYS A 62 -25.85 -7.60 -8.78
C LYS A 62 -24.85 -7.67 -7.62
N ASN A 63 -23.84 -8.52 -7.76
CA ASN A 63 -22.67 -8.55 -6.85
C ASN A 63 -21.56 -7.64 -7.38
N VAL A 64 -20.81 -7.02 -6.47
CA VAL A 64 -19.66 -6.17 -6.81
C VAL A 64 -18.41 -6.72 -6.13
N ALA A 65 -17.38 -7.04 -6.93
CA ALA A 65 -16.04 -7.28 -6.44
C ALA A 65 -15.22 -5.99 -6.58
N PHE A 66 -14.76 -5.42 -5.47
CA PHE A 66 -13.91 -4.23 -5.47
C PHE A 66 -12.44 -4.65 -5.40
N LEU A 67 -11.66 -4.35 -6.44
CA LEU A 67 -10.24 -4.70 -6.50
C LEU A 67 -9.38 -3.58 -5.93
N THR A 68 -8.37 -3.95 -5.15
CA THR A 68 -7.37 -3.03 -4.61
C THR A 68 -5.99 -3.70 -4.58
N LEU A 69 -4.94 -2.91 -4.34
CA LEU A 69 -3.57 -3.42 -4.25
C LEU A 69 -3.26 -3.92 -2.84
N GLY A 70 -2.47 -4.98 -2.75
CA GLY A 70 -2.01 -5.55 -1.50
C GLY A 70 -3.13 -6.17 -0.69
N ASP A 71 -3.22 -5.84 0.59
CA ASP A 71 -4.29 -6.27 1.48
C ASP A 71 -5.29 -5.13 1.71
N PRO A 72 -6.60 -5.35 1.53
CA PRO A 72 -7.61 -4.32 1.69
C PRO A 72 -7.72 -3.80 3.13
N THR A 73 -7.20 -4.50 4.13
CA THR A 73 -7.22 -4.07 5.53
C THR A 73 -6.08 -3.11 5.90
N VAL A 74 -5.07 -2.94 5.00
CA VAL A 74 -3.88 -2.14 5.28
C VAL A 74 -3.85 -0.89 4.39
N TYR A 75 -4.17 0.28 4.97
CA TYR A 75 -4.14 1.60 4.30
C TYR A 75 -4.89 1.67 2.97
N SER A 76 -5.94 0.87 2.81
CA SER A 76 -6.75 0.83 1.60
C SER A 76 -7.88 1.84 1.61
N THR A 77 -8.03 2.59 0.52
CA THR A 77 -9.16 3.50 0.31
C THR A 77 -10.50 2.75 0.21
N TYR A 78 -10.48 1.47 -0.16
CA TYR A 78 -11.67 0.62 -0.18
C TYR A 78 -12.41 0.60 1.15
N LEU A 79 -11.71 0.62 2.30
CA LEU A 79 -12.33 0.58 3.62
C LEU A 79 -13.34 1.72 3.84
N TYR A 80 -13.13 2.88 3.23
CA TYR A 80 -14.07 4.00 3.33
C TYR A 80 -15.38 3.72 2.60
N VAL A 81 -15.34 2.98 1.48
CA VAL A 81 -16.53 2.49 0.76
C VAL A 81 -17.19 1.37 1.54
N HIS A 82 -16.41 0.39 2.00
CA HIS A 82 -16.89 -0.73 2.80
C HIS A 82 -17.71 -0.27 4.02
N HIS A 83 -17.16 0.61 4.85
CA HIS A 83 -17.85 1.11 6.04
C HIS A 83 -19.18 1.80 5.73
N ARG A 84 -19.26 2.50 4.59
CA ARG A 84 -20.51 3.17 4.17
C ARG A 84 -21.57 2.19 3.72
N LEU A 85 -21.18 1.15 3.00
CA LEU A 85 -22.10 0.11 2.56
C LEU A 85 -22.61 -0.72 3.75
N VAL A 86 -21.73 -1.10 4.68
CA VAL A 86 -22.12 -1.78 5.93
C VAL A 86 -23.10 -0.92 6.72
N ALA A 87 -22.83 0.38 6.88
CA ALA A 87 -23.73 1.30 7.60
C ALA A 87 -25.11 1.45 6.92
N GLN A 88 -25.22 1.16 5.63
CA GLN A 88 -26.47 1.15 4.87
C GLN A 88 -27.14 -0.23 4.83
N GLY A 89 -26.57 -1.24 5.51
CA GLY A 89 -27.14 -2.58 5.63
C GLY A 89 -26.83 -3.54 4.50
N TYR A 90 -25.85 -3.22 3.63
CA TYR A 90 -25.39 -4.15 2.60
C TYR A 90 -24.50 -5.24 3.22
N ASP A 91 -24.67 -6.46 2.76
CA ASP A 91 -23.79 -7.57 3.08
C ASP A 91 -22.46 -7.40 2.34
N THR A 92 -21.36 -7.41 3.09
CA THR A 92 -20.02 -7.15 2.55
C THR A 92 -18.99 -8.07 3.19
N GLU A 93 -18.06 -8.57 2.38
CA GLU A 93 -16.96 -9.42 2.81
C GLU A 93 -15.62 -8.79 2.43
N ILE A 94 -14.62 -8.90 3.30
CA ILE A 94 -13.24 -8.52 2.99
C ILE A 94 -12.44 -9.79 2.74
N VAL A 95 -11.95 -9.94 1.53
CA VAL A 95 -11.01 -11.01 1.18
C VAL A 95 -9.60 -10.48 1.38
N CYS A 96 -8.83 -11.11 2.29
CA CYS A 96 -7.45 -10.70 2.56
C CYS A 96 -6.56 -10.92 1.34
N GLY A 97 -5.53 -10.09 1.24
CA GLY A 97 -4.49 -10.19 0.21
C GLY A 97 -3.11 -10.36 0.82
N ILE A 98 -2.08 -10.21 0.00
CA ILE A 98 -0.69 -10.17 0.45
C ILE A 98 -0.31 -8.71 0.64
N THR A 99 0.05 -8.34 1.87
CA THR A 99 0.52 -6.98 2.16
C THR A 99 1.82 -6.69 1.41
N SER A 100 2.02 -5.45 0.97
CA SER A 100 3.20 -5.05 0.20
C SER A 100 4.51 -5.33 0.94
N PHE A 101 4.55 -5.17 2.26
CA PHE A 101 5.76 -5.44 3.05
C PHE A 101 6.08 -6.94 3.15
N CYS A 102 5.07 -7.82 3.16
CA CYS A 102 5.30 -9.27 3.06
C CYS A 102 5.82 -9.65 1.67
N ALA A 103 5.23 -9.07 0.61
CA ALA A 103 5.69 -9.32 -0.76
C ALA A 103 7.15 -8.86 -0.97
N VAL A 104 7.50 -7.66 -0.50
CA VAL A 104 8.86 -7.11 -0.58
C VAL A 104 9.86 -7.96 0.23
N SER A 105 9.50 -8.38 1.45
CA SER A 105 10.34 -9.25 2.27
C SER A 105 10.63 -10.58 1.58
N ALA A 106 9.60 -11.22 1.03
CA ALA A 106 9.74 -12.46 0.27
C ALA A 106 10.62 -12.26 -0.98
N ARG A 107 10.45 -11.14 -1.69
CA ARG A 107 11.24 -10.81 -2.88
C ARG A 107 12.72 -10.54 -2.56
N LEU A 108 13.01 -9.97 -1.39
CA LEU A 108 14.36 -9.79 -0.86
C LEU A 108 14.96 -11.08 -0.28
N ASN A 109 14.17 -12.15 -0.19
CA ASN A 109 14.53 -13.40 0.46
C ASN A 109 14.99 -13.22 1.92
N THR A 110 14.25 -12.40 2.68
CA THR A 110 14.53 -12.13 4.10
C THR A 110 13.26 -12.17 4.94
N GLY A 111 13.36 -12.55 6.21
CA GLY A 111 12.25 -12.43 7.17
C GLY A 111 12.05 -10.97 7.59
N LEU A 112 10.81 -10.57 7.87
CA LEU A 112 10.53 -9.24 8.44
C LEU A 112 10.98 -9.15 9.89
N VAL A 113 10.61 -10.14 10.69
CA VAL A 113 10.88 -10.19 12.13
C VAL A 113 11.26 -11.59 12.56
N GLU A 114 11.99 -11.69 13.65
CA GLU A 114 12.35 -12.96 14.29
C GLU A 114 11.95 -12.95 15.77
N LYS A 115 11.55 -14.12 16.29
CA LYS A 115 11.20 -14.32 17.72
C LYS A 115 10.18 -13.26 18.20
N ALA A 116 10.55 -12.44 19.18
CA ALA A 116 9.74 -11.41 19.81
C ALA A 116 10.06 -9.99 19.29
N GLU A 117 10.73 -9.87 18.16
CA GLU A 117 11.06 -8.58 17.53
C GLU A 117 9.79 -7.84 17.13
N PRO A 118 9.59 -6.57 17.52
CA PRO A 118 8.44 -5.79 17.07
C PRO A 118 8.53 -5.41 15.58
N LEU A 119 7.36 -5.34 14.94
CA LEU A 119 7.22 -4.83 13.57
C LEU A 119 6.43 -3.52 13.58
N HIS A 120 7.02 -2.46 13.04
CA HIS A 120 6.38 -1.16 12.86
C HIS A 120 6.14 -0.88 11.39
N VAL A 121 4.87 -0.72 11.00
CA VAL A 121 4.49 -0.34 9.63
C VAL A 121 4.10 1.13 9.63
N ILE A 122 4.91 1.97 8.99
CA ILE A 122 4.88 3.42 9.15
C ILE A 122 4.72 4.06 7.77
N PRO A 123 3.64 4.83 7.53
CA PRO A 123 3.59 5.67 6.33
C PRO A 123 4.63 6.78 6.45
N ALA A 124 5.49 6.94 5.44
CA ALA A 124 6.58 7.93 5.46
C ALA A 124 6.13 9.40 5.44
N SER A 125 4.81 9.66 5.55
CA SER A 125 4.26 10.99 5.83
C SER A 125 4.47 11.44 7.28
N TYR A 126 4.86 10.52 8.18
CA TYR A 126 5.20 10.79 9.57
C TYR A 126 6.66 11.26 9.73
N GLN A 127 7.01 11.73 10.93
CA GLN A 127 8.38 12.15 11.23
C GLN A 127 9.29 10.92 11.28
N ILE A 128 10.19 10.83 10.31
CA ILE A 128 11.09 9.69 10.15
C ILE A 128 12.02 9.51 11.37
N GLU A 129 12.50 10.62 11.93
CA GLU A 129 13.38 10.65 13.11
C GLU A 129 12.79 9.91 14.32
N ASP A 130 11.48 10.07 14.56
CA ASP A 130 10.80 9.37 15.67
C ASP A 130 10.54 7.89 15.30
N ALA A 131 10.25 7.60 14.05
CA ALA A 131 10.07 6.25 13.58
C ALA A 131 11.36 5.41 13.76
N LEU A 132 12.52 5.99 13.49
CA LEU A 132 13.80 5.29 13.60
C LEU A 132 14.23 4.98 15.04
N LYS A 133 13.69 5.69 16.04
CA LYS A 133 13.93 5.41 17.46
C LYS A 133 13.17 4.17 17.97
N LEU A 134 12.18 3.68 17.24
CA LEU A 134 11.41 2.50 17.64
C LEU A 134 12.28 1.24 17.59
N PRO A 135 12.13 0.30 18.54
CA PRO A 135 12.87 -0.97 18.51
C PRO A 135 12.34 -1.89 17.40
N GLY A 136 13.17 -2.83 16.96
CA GLY A 136 12.80 -3.86 16.01
C GLY A 136 12.76 -3.39 14.55
N THR A 137 12.11 -4.16 13.70
CA THR A 137 12.00 -3.88 12.25
C THR A 137 10.98 -2.79 11.97
N LYS A 138 11.35 -1.84 11.10
CA LYS A 138 10.47 -0.78 10.60
C LYS A 138 10.27 -0.96 9.10
N VAL A 139 9.03 -0.80 8.68
CA VAL A 139 8.64 -0.74 7.27
C VAL A 139 8.16 0.66 6.97
N LEU A 140 8.86 1.37 6.09
CA LEU A 140 8.43 2.68 5.63
C LEU A 140 7.71 2.54 4.29
N MET A 141 6.48 3.05 4.25
CA MET A 141 5.63 3.02 3.06
C MET A 141 5.37 4.44 2.55
N LYS A 142 5.25 4.60 1.23
CA LYS A 142 4.83 5.86 0.59
C LYS A 142 5.81 7.03 0.85
N ALA A 143 7.11 6.76 0.91
CA ALA A 143 8.14 7.78 1.12
C ALA A 143 8.17 8.82 0.00
N GLY A 144 8.04 8.39 -1.26
CA GLY A 144 7.86 9.24 -2.45
C GLY A 144 8.60 10.59 -2.38
N LYS A 145 7.85 11.68 -2.29
CA LYS A 145 8.38 13.07 -2.28
C LYS A 145 9.34 13.39 -1.13
N LYS A 146 9.43 12.55 -0.10
CA LYS A 146 10.33 12.72 1.05
C LYS A 146 11.52 11.76 1.01
N MET A 147 11.74 11.06 -0.10
CA MET A 147 12.76 10.02 -0.17
C MET A 147 14.17 10.56 0.13
N GLY A 148 14.51 11.74 -0.33
CA GLY A 148 15.78 12.39 -0.01
C GLY A 148 15.97 12.61 1.48
N ASP A 149 14.95 13.14 2.17
CA ASP A 149 14.99 13.35 3.64
C ASP A 149 15.11 12.00 4.38
N VAL A 150 14.34 10.99 3.94
CA VAL A 150 14.38 9.64 4.51
C VAL A 150 15.78 9.02 4.34
N LYS A 151 16.36 9.09 3.14
CA LYS A 151 17.71 8.58 2.88
C LYS A 151 18.76 9.29 3.75
N ALA A 152 18.70 10.61 3.83
CA ALA A 152 19.64 11.40 4.64
C ALA A 152 19.60 10.98 6.11
N GLU A 153 18.40 10.78 6.67
CA GLU A 153 18.23 10.35 8.04
C GLU A 153 18.71 8.91 8.29
N LEU A 154 18.44 7.98 7.35
CA LEU A 154 18.94 6.61 7.41
C LEU A 154 20.48 6.57 7.42
N LEU A 155 21.11 7.37 6.55
CA LEU A 155 22.58 7.49 6.52
C LEU A 155 23.14 8.10 7.80
N ALA A 156 22.52 9.16 8.32
CA ALA A 156 22.95 9.84 9.55
C ALA A 156 22.92 8.91 10.77
N GLN A 157 21.96 7.98 10.81
CA GLN A 157 21.84 7.00 11.89
C GLN A 157 22.61 5.71 11.65
N GLY A 158 23.27 5.54 10.49
CA GLY A 158 23.94 4.30 10.12
C GLY A 158 22.97 3.10 10.10
N ALA A 159 21.75 3.33 9.61
CA ALA A 159 20.71 2.31 9.60
C ALA A 159 20.96 1.27 8.49
N GLU A 160 20.67 0.00 8.78
CA GLU A 160 20.64 -1.05 7.76
C GLU A 160 19.25 -1.08 7.12
N ALA A 161 19.18 -0.73 5.83
CA ALA A 161 17.90 -0.71 5.12
C ALA A 161 18.03 -1.24 3.69
N MET A 162 16.96 -1.85 3.25
CA MET A 162 16.75 -2.32 1.88
C MET A 162 15.46 -1.73 1.34
N MET A 163 15.41 -1.47 0.03
CA MET A 163 14.23 -0.96 -0.63
C MET A 163 13.90 -1.74 -1.90
N ILE A 164 12.61 -1.90 -2.18
CA ILE A 164 12.14 -2.25 -3.51
C ILE A 164 11.20 -1.16 -4.00
N GLU A 165 11.40 -0.76 -5.24
CA GLU A 165 10.49 0.06 -6.02
C GLU A 165 9.76 -0.82 -7.03
N ASN A 166 8.44 -0.65 -7.19
CA ASN A 166 7.59 -1.39 -8.12
C ASN A 166 7.68 -2.92 -7.96
N CYS A 167 7.67 -3.42 -6.72
CA CYS A 167 7.79 -4.85 -6.41
C CYS A 167 6.79 -5.70 -7.22
N GLY A 168 7.31 -6.68 -7.97
CA GLY A 168 6.53 -7.58 -8.81
C GLY A 168 6.05 -6.97 -10.15
N MET A 169 6.41 -5.74 -10.47
CA MET A 169 6.12 -5.09 -11.74
C MET A 169 7.29 -5.23 -12.73
N PRO A 170 7.08 -5.00 -14.05
CA PRO A 170 8.15 -5.14 -15.05
C PRO A 170 9.34 -4.22 -14.83
N ASP A 171 9.12 -3.07 -14.17
CA ASP A 171 10.12 -2.05 -13.86
C ASP A 171 10.59 -2.12 -12.40
N GLU A 172 10.51 -3.30 -11.76
CA GLU A 172 11.00 -3.54 -10.42
C GLU A 172 12.49 -3.17 -10.27
N LYS A 173 12.81 -2.45 -9.21
CA LYS A 173 14.19 -2.13 -8.82
C LYS A 173 14.43 -2.50 -7.37
N ILE A 174 15.56 -3.15 -7.10
CA ILE A 174 15.96 -3.61 -5.78
C ILE A 174 17.22 -2.85 -5.35
N TYR A 175 17.18 -2.25 -4.16
CA TYR A 175 18.27 -1.54 -3.53
C TYR A 175 18.58 -2.23 -2.21
N ARG A 176 19.82 -2.69 -2.04
CA ARG A 176 20.22 -3.52 -0.90
C ARG A 176 20.89 -2.76 0.22
N THR A 177 21.32 -1.55 -0.05
CA THR A 177 21.91 -0.62 0.94
C THR A 177 21.26 0.74 0.86
N VAL A 178 21.44 1.56 1.91
CA VAL A 178 20.90 2.91 1.96
C VAL A 178 21.49 3.80 0.87
N GLU A 179 22.78 3.62 0.56
CA GLU A 179 23.51 4.39 -0.44
C GLU A 179 22.92 4.22 -1.83
N GLU A 180 22.45 3.00 -2.14
CA GLU A 180 21.83 2.68 -3.44
C GLU A 180 20.44 3.32 -3.64
N ILE A 181 19.74 3.69 -2.55
CA ILE A 181 18.40 4.27 -2.64
C ILE A 181 18.45 5.61 -3.37
N PRO A 182 17.71 5.80 -4.48
CA PRO A 182 17.64 7.08 -5.17
C PRO A 182 16.78 8.08 -4.38
N GLU A 183 17.11 9.37 -4.47
CA GLU A 183 16.37 10.43 -3.77
C GLU A 183 14.99 10.72 -4.39
N ASP A 184 14.79 10.31 -5.63
CA ASP A 184 13.59 10.51 -6.45
C ASP A 184 12.77 9.24 -6.67
N ALA A 185 12.93 8.24 -5.83
CA ALA A 185 12.16 7.00 -5.91
C ALA A 185 10.65 7.24 -5.92
N GLY A 186 9.94 6.44 -6.71
CA GLY A 186 8.51 6.61 -6.95
C GLY A 186 7.60 6.28 -5.77
N TYR A 187 6.29 6.42 -6.01
CA TYR A 187 5.27 6.19 -5.00
C TYR A 187 5.21 4.73 -4.51
N TYR A 188 5.47 3.77 -5.40
CA TYR A 188 5.43 2.34 -5.08
C TYR A 188 6.76 1.83 -4.49
N SER A 189 7.38 2.65 -3.65
CA SER A 189 8.61 2.30 -2.93
C SER A 189 8.29 1.87 -1.51
N LEU A 190 8.98 0.81 -1.05
CA LEU A 190 8.87 0.29 0.30
C LEU A 190 10.27 0.01 0.84
N ILE A 191 10.57 0.58 2.01
CA ILE A 191 11.86 0.42 2.70
C ILE A 191 11.65 -0.49 3.90
N ILE A 192 12.50 -1.50 4.05
CA ILE A 192 12.62 -2.33 5.25
C ILE A 192 13.89 -1.92 5.97
N ILE A 193 13.77 -1.47 7.22
CA ILE A 193 14.86 -1.09 8.09
C ILE A 193 14.98 -2.15 9.17
N LYS A 194 16.13 -2.82 9.23
CA LYS A 194 16.45 -3.78 10.26
C LYS A 194 17.07 -3.11 11.47
N GLU A 195 16.81 -3.65 12.64
CA GLU A 195 17.57 -3.24 13.82
C GLU A 195 18.95 -3.86 13.76
N ASN A 196 19.98 -3.03 13.94
CA ASN A 196 21.35 -3.51 14.05
C ASN A 196 21.50 -4.29 15.36
N LYS A 197 21.68 -5.61 15.26
CA LYS A 197 21.76 -6.51 16.43
C LYS A 197 23.03 -6.28 17.27
N ASP A 198 24.09 -5.75 16.66
CA ASP A 198 25.36 -5.49 17.35
C ASP A 198 25.26 -4.36 18.39
N ARG A 199 24.26 -3.47 18.28
CA ARG A 199 24.02 -2.40 19.25
C ARG A 199 23.28 -2.84 20.52
N ARG A 200 22.82 -4.09 20.61
CA ARG A 200 22.12 -4.61 21.80
C ARG A 200 23.03 -5.37 22.77
N GLU A 201 24.29 -5.64 22.39
CA GLU A 201 25.25 -6.35 23.21
C GLU A 201 26.22 -5.41 23.95
N GLU A 202 26.07 -4.07 23.75
CA GLU A 202 26.71 -3.02 24.54
C GLU A 202 25.74 -2.45 25.60
#